data_d78aa01558d75f8c207172a5e852c45a
#
_entry.id   d78aa01558d75f8c207172a5e852c45a
#
_cell.length_a   1.000
_cell.length_b   1.000
_cell.length_c   1.000
_cell.angle_alpha   90.00
_cell.angle_beta   90.00
_cell.angle_gamma   90.00
#
_symmetry.space_group_name_H-M   'P 1'
#
loop_
_entity.id
_entity.type
_entity.pdbx_description
1 polymer ?
#
loop_
_entity_poly.entity_id
_entity_poly.type
_entity_poly.pdbx_seq_one_letter_code
_entity_poly.pdbx_strand_id
1 'polypeptide(L)'
;MAKRRMFSIEIMESDAFCSLPASAQSLYFHLCMNADDEGFVDKWKSILRYLGVKRGMLDFLINAGYVIVFGEDVLLIADWRRHNTIRLDRYSKSSYVHLLNTLDVLPNGRYIKAFGDFLATQDK
;
A
#
# COMPACT_ATOMS: atom_id res chain seq x y z
N MET A 1 11.30 13.49 -5.21
CA MET A 1 10.04 12.80 -5.02
C MET A 1 8.98 13.43 -5.91
N ALA A 2 8.14 12.63 -6.51
CA ALA A 2 7.08 13.12 -7.39
C ALA A 2 6.07 13.97 -6.59
N LYS A 3 5.52 15.00 -7.23
CA LYS A 3 4.51 15.86 -6.60
C LYS A 3 3.08 15.41 -6.91
N ARG A 4 2.92 14.41 -7.76
CA ARG A 4 1.62 13.88 -8.18
C ARG A 4 1.67 12.36 -8.14
N ARG A 5 0.53 11.76 -7.83
CA ARG A 5 0.34 10.31 -7.89
C ARG A 5 -0.88 9.99 -8.73
N MET A 6 -0.85 8.83 -9.39
CA MET A 6 -1.95 8.34 -10.19
C MET A 6 -2.74 7.30 -9.41
N PHE A 7 -4.02 7.19 -9.73
CA PHE A 7 -4.91 6.19 -9.16
C PHE A 7 -5.67 5.48 -10.28
N SER A 8 -5.75 4.16 -10.17
CA SER A 8 -6.54 3.37 -11.11
C SER A 8 -8.02 3.52 -10.80
N ILE A 9 -8.80 3.99 -11.75
CA ILE A 9 -10.25 4.12 -11.61
C ILE A 9 -10.88 2.76 -11.31
N GLU A 10 -10.39 1.71 -11.99
CA GLU A 10 -10.89 0.35 -11.79
C GLU A 10 -10.80 -0.08 -10.33
N ILE A 11 -9.69 0.23 -9.64
CA ILE A 11 -9.52 -0.11 -8.23
C ILE A 11 -10.38 0.79 -7.36
N MET A 12 -10.35 2.10 -7.58
CA MET A 12 -11.03 3.07 -6.72
C MET A 12 -12.55 2.98 -6.80
N GLU A 13 -13.09 2.51 -7.93
CA GLU A 13 -14.53 2.33 -8.13
C GLU A 13 -14.98 0.89 -7.93
N SER A 14 -14.07 -0.03 -7.54
CA SER A 14 -14.45 -1.41 -7.27
C SER A 14 -15.38 -1.50 -6.06
N ASP A 15 -16.28 -2.49 -6.07
CA ASP A 15 -17.18 -2.72 -4.94
C ASP A 15 -16.39 -2.99 -3.65
N ALA A 16 -15.28 -3.68 -3.75
CA ALA A 16 -14.44 -3.98 -2.59
C ALA A 16 -13.92 -2.70 -1.93
N PHE A 17 -13.39 -1.76 -2.73
CA PHE A 17 -12.85 -0.52 -2.17
C PHE A 17 -13.98 0.39 -1.67
N CYS A 18 -15.07 0.51 -2.44
CA CYS A 18 -16.18 1.38 -2.10
C CYS A 18 -16.97 0.90 -0.89
N SER A 19 -16.83 -0.38 -0.52
CA SER A 19 -17.48 -0.93 0.69
C SER A 19 -16.71 -0.60 1.97
N LEU A 20 -15.49 -0.08 1.87
CA LEU A 20 -14.73 0.34 3.04
C LEU A 20 -15.35 1.60 3.67
N PRO A 21 -15.18 1.80 4.98
CA PRO A 21 -15.57 3.08 5.60
C PRO A 21 -14.91 4.27 4.89
N ALA A 22 -15.63 5.38 4.79
CA ALA A 22 -15.10 6.58 4.12
C ALA A 22 -13.78 7.04 4.72
N SER A 23 -13.61 6.91 6.03
CA SER A 23 -12.35 7.28 6.70
C SER A 23 -11.20 6.36 6.28
N ALA A 24 -11.47 5.07 6.03
CA ALA A 24 -10.46 4.14 5.54
C ALA A 24 -10.08 4.48 4.09
N GLN A 25 -11.05 4.83 3.26
CA GLN A 25 -10.79 5.26 1.88
C GLN A 25 -9.94 6.53 1.87
N SER A 26 -10.28 7.51 2.68
CA SER A 26 -9.52 8.75 2.82
C SER A 26 -8.08 8.46 3.26
N LEU A 27 -7.91 7.58 4.25
CA LEU A 27 -6.60 7.18 4.71
C LEU A 27 -5.77 6.57 3.57
N TYR A 28 -6.37 5.71 2.76
CA TYR A 28 -5.69 5.10 1.62
C TYR A 28 -5.12 6.14 0.66
N PHE A 29 -5.91 7.14 0.30
CA PHE A 29 -5.45 8.20 -0.60
C PHE A 29 -4.26 8.97 0.00
N HIS A 30 -4.32 9.29 1.28
CA HIS A 30 -3.22 10.00 1.95
C HIS A 30 -1.97 9.13 2.08
N LEU A 31 -2.11 7.85 2.31
CA LEU A 31 -0.98 6.92 2.32
C LEU A 31 -0.31 6.90 0.94
N CYS A 32 -1.10 6.77 -0.12
CA CYS A 32 -0.57 6.76 -1.49
C CYS A 32 0.14 8.07 -1.84
N MET A 33 -0.42 9.20 -1.42
CA MET A 33 0.19 10.51 -1.69
C MET A 33 1.54 10.70 -0.99
N ASN A 34 1.77 10.00 0.11
CA ASN A 34 2.99 10.09 0.89
C ASN A 34 3.94 8.90 0.69
N ALA A 35 3.63 8.03 -0.27
CA ALA A 35 4.48 6.90 -0.59
C ALA A 35 5.70 7.33 -1.41
N ASP A 36 6.79 6.58 -1.27
CA ASP A 36 7.94 6.77 -2.14
C ASP A 36 7.66 6.21 -3.55
N ASP A 37 8.65 6.25 -4.44
CA ASP A 37 8.45 5.86 -5.83
C ASP A 37 8.19 4.36 -6.03
N GLU A 38 8.42 3.54 -4.99
CA GLU A 38 8.12 2.10 -5.00
C GLU A 38 6.84 1.76 -4.24
N GLY A 39 6.19 2.75 -3.62
CA GLY A 39 4.94 2.55 -2.89
C GLY A 39 5.07 2.32 -1.40
N PHE A 40 6.26 2.49 -0.83
CA PHE A 40 6.48 2.33 0.61
C PHE A 40 6.13 3.62 1.35
N VAL A 41 5.48 3.47 2.51
CA VAL A 41 5.04 4.57 3.36
C VAL A 41 5.60 4.36 4.75
N ASP A 42 6.54 5.22 5.16
CA ASP A 42 7.15 5.15 6.50
C ASP A 42 6.56 6.17 7.47
N LYS A 43 5.79 7.13 6.99
CA LYS A 43 5.18 8.19 7.83
C LYS A 43 3.72 7.90 8.17
N TRP A 44 3.30 6.65 8.11
CA TRP A 44 1.88 6.30 8.28
C TRP A 44 1.32 6.70 9.64
N LYS A 45 2.12 6.65 10.70
CA LYS A 45 1.66 7.07 12.03
C LYS A 45 1.33 8.56 12.07
N SER A 46 2.17 9.37 11.42
CA SER A 46 1.93 10.82 11.33
C SER A 46 0.68 11.12 10.50
N ILE A 47 0.44 10.32 9.45
CA ILE A 47 -0.73 10.49 8.59
C ILE A 47 -2.01 10.20 9.39
N LEU A 48 -2.04 9.12 10.17
CA LEU A 48 -3.18 8.82 11.05
C LEU A 48 -3.46 10.00 11.97
N ARG A 49 -2.41 10.57 12.52
CA ARG A 49 -2.51 11.64 13.51
C ARG A 49 -3.10 12.91 12.92
N TYR A 50 -2.56 13.38 11.78
CA TYR A 50 -3.06 14.64 11.21
C TYR A 50 -4.44 14.49 10.57
N LEU A 51 -4.81 13.31 10.10
CA LEU A 51 -6.16 13.05 9.60
C LEU A 51 -7.16 12.89 10.74
N GLY A 52 -6.68 12.59 11.94
CA GLY A 52 -7.56 12.34 13.07
C GLY A 52 -8.33 11.03 12.95
N VAL A 53 -7.79 10.04 12.23
CA VAL A 53 -8.43 8.73 12.08
C VAL A 53 -7.81 7.72 13.02
N LYS A 54 -8.62 6.74 13.45
CA LYS A 54 -8.17 5.71 14.38
C LYS A 54 -7.42 4.62 13.64
N ARG A 55 -6.56 3.91 14.37
CA ARG A 55 -5.80 2.77 13.86
C ARG A 55 -6.70 1.72 13.18
N GLY A 56 -7.94 1.55 13.67
CA GLY A 56 -8.90 0.62 13.08
C GLY A 56 -9.14 0.87 11.59
N MET A 57 -9.02 2.11 11.13
CA MET A 57 -9.16 2.41 9.70
C MET A 57 -8.01 1.82 8.90
N LEU A 58 -6.80 1.83 9.45
CA LEU A 58 -5.66 1.16 8.83
C LEU A 58 -5.88 -0.35 8.79
N ASP A 59 -6.45 -0.92 9.86
CA ASP A 59 -6.71 -2.36 9.92
C ASP A 59 -7.68 -2.81 8.83
N PHE A 60 -8.66 -2.00 8.46
CA PHE A 60 -9.52 -2.29 7.31
C PHE A 60 -8.71 -2.45 6.03
N LEU A 61 -7.74 -1.56 5.81
CA LEU A 61 -6.89 -1.62 4.62
C LEU A 61 -5.96 -2.84 4.63
N ILE A 62 -5.42 -3.17 5.80
CA ILE A 62 -4.55 -4.34 5.96
C ILE A 62 -5.33 -5.61 5.70
N ASN A 63 -6.49 -5.76 6.33
CA ASN A 63 -7.31 -6.97 6.25
C ASN A 63 -7.88 -7.18 4.86
N ALA A 64 -8.17 -6.10 4.15
CA ALA A 64 -8.65 -6.18 2.76
C ALA A 64 -7.52 -6.35 1.74
N GLY A 65 -6.26 -6.33 2.20
CA GLY A 65 -5.11 -6.55 1.32
C GLY A 65 -4.63 -5.34 0.54
N TYR A 66 -5.10 -4.14 0.86
CA TYR A 66 -4.68 -2.92 0.16
C TYR A 66 -3.31 -2.41 0.60
N VAL A 67 -2.90 -2.71 1.82
CA VAL A 67 -1.56 -2.40 2.32
C VAL A 67 -0.94 -3.63 2.94
N ILE A 68 0.39 -3.73 2.83
CA ILE A 68 1.18 -4.81 3.41
C ILE A 68 2.09 -4.18 4.47
N VAL A 69 2.10 -4.76 5.66
CA VAL A 69 2.88 -4.24 6.80
C VAL A 69 4.21 -4.97 6.91
N PHE A 70 5.29 -4.21 7.06
CA PHE A 70 6.62 -4.74 7.34
C PHE A 70 7.06 -4.22 8.72
N GLY A 71 6.96 -5.08 9.74
CA GLY A 71 7.27 -4.68 11.11
C GLY A 71 6.34 -3.59 11.61
N GLU A 72 6.89 -2.61 12.31
CA GLU A 72 6.12 -1.47 12.83
C GLU A 72 6.45 -0.16 12.12
N ASP A 73 7.39 -0.19 11.18
CA ASP A 73 7.98 1.03 10.62
C ASP A 73 7.45 1.41 9.26
N VAL A 74 7.11 0.44 8.41
CA VAL A 74 6.81 0.74 7.02
C VAL A 74 5.66 -0.10 6.48
N LEU A 75 4.86 0.53 5.60
CA LEU A 75 3.78 -0.10 4.84
C LEU A 75 4.14 -0.07 3.36
N LEU A 76 3.59 -1.01 2.60
CA LEU A 76 3.65 -0.99 1.13
C LEU A 76 2.23 -0.96 0.58
N ILE A 77 1.99 -0.10 -0.41
CA ILE A 77 0.73 -0.08 -1.14
C ILE A 77 0.73 -1.27 -2.09
N ALA A 78 -0.17 -2.23 -1.86
CA ALA A 78 -0.21 -3.49 -2.60
C ALA A 78 -0.44 -3.28 -4.10
N ASP A 79 -1.28 -2.31 -4.46
CA ASP A 79 -1.62 -2.02 -5.85
C ASP A 79 -0.78 -0.89 -6.45
N TRP A 80 0.38 -0.58 -5.86
CA TRP A 80 1.22 0.54 -6.31
C TRP A 80 1.50 0.50 -7.81
N ARG A 81 1.89 -0.65 -8.33
CA ARG A 81 2.22 -0.80 -9.75
C ARG A 81 1.00 -0.67 -10.66
N ARG A 82 -0.21 -0.90 -10.12
CA ARG A 82 -1.46 -0.72 -10.84
C ARG A 82 -1.88 0.74 -10.88
N HIS A 83 -1.49 1.53 -9.88
CA HIS A 83 -1.82 2.95 -9.79
C HIS A 83 -0.80 3.83 -10.52
N ASN A 84 0.48 3.51 -10.44
CA ASN A 84 1.54 4.42 -10.84
C ASN A 84 2.50 3.78 -11.83
N THR A 85 2.88 4.58 -12.84
CA THR A 85 3.97 4.28 -13.76
C THR A 85 5.00 5.39 -13.60
N ILE A 86 6.25 5.04 -13.31
CA ILE A 86 7.31 6.02 -13.07
C ILE A 86 8.36 5.89 -14.16
N ARG A 87 8.66 7.03 -14.80
CA ARG A 87 9.70 7.08 -15.82
C ARG A 87 11.05 6.83 -15.17
N LEU A 88 11.92 6.08 -15.86
CA LEU A 88 13.25 5.73 -15.35
C LEU A 88 14.09 6.97 -15.02
N ASP A 89 13.95 8.03 -15.83
CA ASP A 89 14.70 9.28 -15.63
C ASP A 89 14.23 10.08 -14.41
N ARG A 90 13.09 9.72 -13.84
CA ARG A 90 12.52 10.37 -12.64
C ARG A 90 12.47 9.47 -11.43
N TYR A 91 12.84 8.21 -11.62
CA TYR A 91 12.75 7.20 -10.56
C TYR A 91 13.81 7.46 -9.49
N SER A 92 13.35 7.43 -8.24
CA SER A 92 14.21 7.53 -7.07
C SER A 92 14.10 6.21 -6.29
N LYS A 93 15.22 5.51 -6.12
CA LYS A 93 15.23 4.19 -5.47
C LYS A 93 14.81 4.31 -4.01
N SER A 94 13.85 3.47 -3.61
CA SER A 94 13.39 3.39 -2.23
C SER A 94 14.45 2.83 -1.32
N SER A 95 14.53 3.36 -0.09
CA SER A 95 15.37 2.78 0.97
C SER A 95 14.88 1.38 1.38
N TYR A 96 13.66 1.02 1.02
CA TYR A 96 13.03 -0.24 1.40
C TYR A 96 12.92 -1.24 0.26
N VAL A 97 13.56 -0.96 -0.87
CA VAL A 97 13.41 -1.79 -2.08
C VAL A 97 13.77 -3.26 -1.83
N HIS A 98 14.67 -3.52 -0.90
CA HIS A 98 15.06 -4.90 -0.55
C HIS A 98 13.89 -5.72 -0.01
N LEU A 99 12.87 -5.09 0.56
CA LEU A 99 11.70 -5.80 1.07
C LEU A 99 10.83 -6.38 -0.04
N LEU A 100 10.94 -5.85 -1.27
CA LEU A 100 10.20 -6.38 -2.42
C LEU A 100 10.57 -7.82 -2.71
N ASN A 101 11.78 -8.25 -2.33
CA ASN A 101 12.25 -9.62 -2.54
C ASN A 101 11.48 -10.65 -1.70
N THR A 102 10.75 -10.19 -0.68
CA THR A 102 9.96 -11.06 0.19
C THR A 102 8.52 -11.23 -0.31
N LEU A 103 8.20 -10.64 -1.45
CA LEU A 103 6.84 -10.59 -1.98
C LEU A 103 6.75 -11.30 -3.32
N ASP A 104 5.53 -11.76 -3.64
CA ASP A 104 5.15 -12.18 -4.97
C ASP A 104 4.36 -11.06 -5.64
N VAL A 105 4.30 -11.11 -6.97
CA VAL A 105 3.54 -10.14 -7.77
C VAL A 105 2.52 -10.93 -8.59
N LEU A 106 1.25 -10.60 -8.43
CA LEU A 106 0.20 -11.22 -9.23
C LEU A 106 0.29 -10.75 -10.69
N PRO A 107 -0.32 -11.50 -11.64
CA PRO A 107 -0.31 -11.09 -13.05
C PRO A 107 -0.81 -9.69 -13.31
N ASN A 108 -1.74 -9.19 -12.47
CA ASN A 108 -2.26 -7.82 -12.59
C ASN A 108 -1.32 -6.75 -11.99
N GLY A 109 -0.19 -7.14 -11.38
CA GLY A 109 0.77 -6.22 -10.80
C GLY A 109 0.63 -5.99 -9.30
N ARG A 110 -0.38 -6.60 -8.67
CA ARG A 110 -0.59 -6.44 -7.22
C ARG A 110 0.44 -7.24 -6.43
N TYR A 111 1.04 -6.63 -5.41
CA TYR A 111 1.93 -7.32 -4.50
C TYR A 111 1.14 -8.14 -3.49
N ILE A 112 1.64 -9.32 -3.17
CA ILE A 112 1.11 -10.17 -2.09
C ILE A 112 2.30 -10.75 -1.31
N LYS A 113 2.05 -11.20 -0.08
CA LYS A 113 3.06 -11.92 0.69
C LYS A 113 3.41 -13.21 -0.04
N ALA A 114 4.68 -13.62 0.04
CA ALA A 114 5.13 -14.85 -0.58
C ALA A 114 4.30 -16.04 -0.09
N PHE A 115 4.03 -16.98 -1.00
CA PHE A 115 3.20 -18.15 -0.72
C PHE A 115 3.70 -18.96 0.47
N GLY A 116 5.03 -19.06 0.63
CA GLY A 116 5.63 -19.75 1.77
C GLY A 116 5.24 -19.14 3.11
N ASP A 117 5.19 -17.79 3.18
CA ASP A 117 4.77 -17.09 4.39
C ASP A 117 3.29 -17.32 4.71
N PHE A 118 2.47 -17.38 3.66
CA PHE A 118 1.05 -17.68 3.80
C PHE A 118 0.84 -19.07 4.39
N LEU A 119 1.55 -20.08 3.89
CA LEU A 119 1.46 -21.46 4.42
C LEU A 119 1.93 -21.53 5.87
N ALA A 120 3.03 -20.85 6.21
CA ALA A 120 3.55 -20.83 7.57
C ALA A 120 2.54 -20.20 8.54
N THR A 121 1.80 -19.19 8.09
CA THR A 121 0.76 -18.53 8.88
C THR A 121 -0.43 -19.46 9.11
N GLN A 122 -0.80 -20.27 8.13
CA GLN A 122 -1.94 -21.17 8.23
C GLN A 122 -1.66 -22.38 9.12
N ASP A 123 -0.41 -22.81 9.21
CA ASP A 123 -0.02 -23.96 10.03
C ASP A 123 -0.03 -23.66 11.52
N LYS A 124 -0.28 -22.43 11.87
CA LYS A 124 -0.44 -22.00 13.27
C LYS A 124 -1.90 -21.96 13.65
#